data_c11103fa17caf35758bd4954e7aa88c8
#
_entry.id   c11103fa17caf35758bd4954e7aa88c8
#
_cell.length_a   1.000
_cell.length_b   1.000
_cell.length_c   1.000
_cell.angle_alpha   90.00
_cell.angle_beta   90.00
_cell.angle_gamma   90.00
#
_symmetry.space_group_name_H-M   'P 1'
#
loop_
_entity.id
_entity.type
_entity.pdbx_description
1 polymer ?
#
loop_
_entity_poly.entity_id
_entity_poly.type
_entity_poly.pdbx_seq_one_letter_code
_entity_poly.pdbx_strand_id
1 'polypeptide(L)'
;MILINIAYRILYLHRSLLLAALFLVLLVPNVNAQDPALSEASDFFLDRPDSNKYAVILVGPAVGDTNSSRFRQWALSLYDILARDYGYNSDTITLLYNRGEIEGPGGERVDAACDREGIEQQFAALKSRVKIGDQIILFLIGHGSGAEAEAKFNIVGPDLTGIEFAYLLDQFAQQDMVIVNTTSASYGFSAALSSEGRVVISSTRSSSEKYDPIFSRFFIEALDARNGDRDKNNRVSMLEAFNYARNNVTQWYEEQGRLAAEHAGLDDNGDSLFSLNPTVAEADGRLAEIAFIDTLIDSNEGLSEVAVRLKSRMQRIERSVFILRGRKADFLEADYWQQMEELLVDLARTTGRFNEQVEQ
;
A
#
# COMPACT_ATOMS: atom_id res chain seq x y z
N MET A 1 -13.45 -62.42 51.72
CA MET A 1 -12.90 -62.59 50.36
C MET A 1 -13.59 -61.76 49.28
N ILE A 2 -14.77 -61.20 49.48
CA ILE A 2 -15.51 -60.40 48.50
C ILE A 2 -15.09 -58.91 48.49
N LEU A 3 -14.69 -58.36 49.62
CA LEU A 3 -14.30 -56.93 49.74
C LEU A 3 -12.93 -56.59 49.11
N ILE A 4 -12.01 -57.52 49.00
CA ILE A 4 -10.67 -57.31 48.41
C ILE A 4 -10.74 -57.28 46.86
N ASN A 5 -11.70 -57.98 46.26
CA ASN A 5 -11.90 -57.95 44.81
C ASN A 5 -12.56 -56.66 44.28
N ILE A 6 -13.34 -55.96 45.11
CA ILE A 6 -13.95 -54.70 44.74
C ILE A 6 -12.93 -53.54 44.77
N ALA A 7 -12.03 -53.56 45.74
CA ALA A 7 -10.93 -52.54 45.82
C ALA A 7 -9.95 -52.63 44.64
N TYR A 8 -9.62 -53.84 44.20
CA TYR A 8 -8.74 -54.03 43.02
C TYR A 8 -9.39 -53.63 41.72
N ARG A 9 -10.73 -53.81 41.55
CA ARG A 9 -11.44 -53.38 40.35
C ARG A 9 -11.56 -51.85 40.28
N ILE A 10 -11.74 -51.16 41.41
CA ILE A 10 -11.81 -49.72 41.47
C ILE A 10 -10.44 -49.10 41.17
N LEU A 11 -9.35 -49.65 41.65
CA LEU A 11 -7.99 -49.20 41.40
C LEU A 11 -7.59 -49.35 39.92
N TYR A 12 -8.02 -50.42 39.26
CA TYR A 12 -7.78 -50.67 37.83
C TYR A 12 -8.59 -49.76 36.92
N LEU A 13 -9.85 -49.43 37.28
CA LEU A 13 -10.67 -48.46 36.53
C LEU A 13 -10.10 -47.03 36.61
N HIS A 14 -9.59 -46.62 37.78
CA HIS A 14 -8.97 -45.30 37.94
C HIS A 14 -7.63 -45.17 37.20
N ARG A 15 -6.84 -46.22 37.11
CA ARG A 15 -5.60 -46.23 36.32
C ARG A 15 -5.86 -46.22 34.81
N SER A 16 -6.89 -46.89 34.35
CA SER A 16 -7.29 -46.89 32.93
C SER A 16 -7.88 -45.55 32.50
N LEU A 17 -8.64 -44.85 33.37
CA LEU A 17 -9.16 -43.53 33.12
C LEU A 17 -8.07 -42.43 33.15
N LEU A 18 -7.07 -42.56 34.04
CA LEU A 18 -5.93 -41.65 34.06
C LEU A 18 -5.00 -41.80 32.85
N LEU A 19 -4.80 -43.03 32.35
CA LEU A 19 -4.04 -43.28 31.13
C LEU A 19 -4.79 -42.82 29.87
N ALA A 20 -6.12 -42.98 29.84
CA ALA A 20 -6.94 -42.45 28.72
C ALA A 20 -6.99 -40.91 28.72
N ALA A 21 -7.03 -40.26 29.86
CA ALA A 21 -6.95 -38.82 29.98
C ALA A 21 -5.56 -38.27 29.60
N LEU A 22 -4.48 -38.99 29.93
CA LEU A 22 -3.12 -38.61 29.52
C LEU A 22 -2.88 -38.80 28.03
N PHE A 23 -3.53 -39.77 27.38
CA PHE A 23 -3.46 -39.98 25.92
C PHE A 23 -4.35 -39.01 25.14
N LEU A 24 -5.43 -38.47 25.74
CA LEU A 24 -6.28 -37.48 25.11
C LEU A 24 -5.64 -36.08 25.09
N VAL A 25 -4.74 -35.77 26.04
CA VAL A 25 -3.96 -34.51 26.08
C VAL A 25 -2.83 -34.52 25.04
N LEU A 26 -2.40 -35.69 24.55
CA LEU A 26 -1.35 -35.81 23.52
C LEU A 26 -1.91 -35.80 22.08
N LEU A 27 -3.24 -35.75 21.89
CA LEU A 27 -3.92 -35.66 20.61
C LEU A 27 -4.63 -34.32 20.42
N VAL A 28 -4.20 -33.25 21.11
CA VAL A 28 -4.48 -31.92 20.65
C VAL A 28 -3.64 -31.76 19.37
N PRO A 29 -4.23 -31.73 18.16
CA PRO A 29 -3.46 -31.28 17.01
C PRO A 29 -2.89 -29.93 17.43
N ASN A 30 -1.59 -29.73 17.27
CA ASN A 30 -1.04 -28.40 17.18
C ASN A 30 -1.77 -27.75 16.01
N VAL A 31 -2.90 -27.17 16.25
CA VAL A 31 -3.45 -26.12 15.43
C VAL A 31 -2.46 -24.98 15.68
N ASN A 32 -1.42 -24.93 14.85
CA ASN A 32 -0.73 -23.70 14.64
C ASN A 32 -1.86 -22.72 14.28
N ALA A 33 -2.27 -21.91 15.22
CA ALA A 33 -3.06 -20.75 14.93
C ALA A 33 -2.14 -19.86 14.08
N GLN A 34 -2.10 -20.13 12.78
CA GLN A 34 -1.66 -19.13 11.82
C GLN A 34 -2.53 -17.93 12.14
N ASP A 35 -1.89 -16.82 12.45
CA ASP A 35 -2.61 -15.55 12.54
C ASP A 35 -3.30 -15.38 11.18
N PRO A 36 -4.65 -15.43 11.11
CA PRO A 36 -5.36 -15.36 9.83
C PRO A 36 -4.96 -14.10 9.04
N ALA A 37 -4.73 -12.98 9.72
CA ALA A 37 -4.27 -11.74 9.13
C ALA A 37 -2.91 -11.89 8.39
N LEU A 38 -2.02 -12.78 8.84
CA LEU A 38 -0.72 -12.99 8.22
C LEU A 38 -0.76 -13.88 6.97
N SER A 39 -1.69 -14.85 6.93
CA SER A 39 -1.88 -15.67 5.73
C SER A 39 -2.60 -14.89 4.63
N GLU A 40 -3.52 -14.00 4.99
CA GLU A 40 -4.27 -13.17 4.06
C GLU A 40 -3.42 -12.06 3.45
N ALA A 41 -2.60 -11.34 4.23
CA ALA A 41 -1.66 -10.34 3.70
C ALA A 41 -0.69 -10.90 2.64
N SER A 42 -0.41 -12.20 2.66
CA SER A 42 0.45 -12.84 1.66
C SER A 42 -0.17 -12.91 0.25
N ASP A 43 -1.47 -12.71 0.12
CA ASP A 43 -2.19 -12.82 -1.15
C ASP A 43 -2.41 -11.47 -1.85
N PHE A 44 -2.13 -10.35 -1.16
CA PHE A 44 -2.24 -9.00 -1.72
C PHE A 44 -0.98 -8.58 -2.49
N PHE A 45 -1.15 -7.68 -3.44
CA PHE A 45 -0.08 -7.09 -4.27
C PHE A 45 0.83 -8.13 -4.95
N LEU A 46 0.22 -9.22 -5.44
CA LEU A 46 0.93 -10.21 -6.22
C LEU A 46 1.17 -9.71 -7.66
N ASP A 47 2.43 -9.70 -8.09
CA ASP A 47 2.77 -9.47 -9.49
C ASP A 47 2.42 -10.71 -10.32
N ARG A 48 1.23 -10.72 -10.93
CA ARG A 48 0.74 -11.80 -11.80
C ARG A 48 0.91 -11.40 -13.26
N PRO A 49 1.31 -12.32 -14.15
CA PRO A 49 1.53 -12.01 -15.56
C PRO A 49 0.30 -11.49 -16.32
N ASP A 50 -0.89 -11.79 -15.82
CA ASP A 50 -2.19 -11.44 -16.39
C ASP A 50 -2.90 -10.31 -15.64
N SER A 51 -2.29 -9.75 -14.58
CA SER A 51 -2.83 -8.60 -13.86
C SER A 51 -2.40 -7.29 -14.49
N ASN A 52 -3.31 -6.31 -14.44
CA ASN A 52 -3.06 -4.95 -14.88
C ASN A 52 -3.00 -4.01 -13.67
N LYS A 53 -2.37 -2.87 -13.87
CA LYS A 53 -2.35 -1.78 -12.88
C LYS A 53 -2.97 -0.54 -13.50
N TYR A 54 -3.84 0.11 -12.72
CA TYR A 54 -4.56 1.31 -13.13
C TYR A 54 -4.27 2.43 -12.16
N ALA A 55 -4.08 3.64 -12.68
CA ALA A 55 -3.92 4.84 -11.89
C ALA A 55 -5.10 5.77 -12.08
N VAL A 56 -5.65 6.29 -10.99
CA VAL A 56 -6.68 7.32 -11.00
C VAL A 56 -6.14 8.53 -10.25
N ILE A 57 -6.09 9.67 -10.92
CA ILE A 57 -5.60 10.95 -10.36
C ILE A 57 -6.80 11.89 -10.27
N LEU A 58 -7.22 12.21 -9.05
CA LEU A 58 -8.30 13.14 -8.76
C LEU A 58 -7.73 14.47 -8.28
N VAL A 59 -8.01 15.53 -9.02
CA VAL A 59 -7.51 16.88 -8.70
C VAL A 59 -8.69 17.82 -8.47
N GLY A 60 -8.93 18.13 -7.21
CA GLY A 60 -9.98 19.05 -6.81
C GLY A 60 -9.70 20.51 -7.22
N PRO A 61 -10.69 21.41 -7.09
CA PRO A 61 -10.52 22.83 -7.37
C PRO A 61 -9.50 23.45 -6.42
N ALA A 62 -8.65 24.31 -6.97
CA ALA A 62 -7.67 25.06 -6.21
C ALA A 62 -8.22 26.45 -5.82
N VAL A 63 -7.80 26.96 -4.66
CA VAL A 63 -8.07 28.32 -4.22
C VAL A 63 -6.83 29.17 -4.44
N GLY A 64 -6.94 30.16 -5.34
CA GLY A 64 -5.87 31.08 -5.72
C GLY A 64 -4.88 30.52 -6.73
N ASP A 65 -4.18 31.43 -7.43
CA ASP A 65 -3.32 31.11 -8.59
C ASP A 65 -2.13 30.20 -8.21
N THR A 66 -1.58 30.38 -7.03
CA THR A 66 -0.44 29.58 -6.55
C THR A 66 -0.80 28.12 -6.41
N ASN A 67 -1.95 27.83 -5.79
CA ASN A 67 -2.40 26.44 -5.64
C ASN A 67 -2.87 25.85 -6.96
N SER A 68 -3.53 26.64 -7.79
CA SER A 68 -3.93 26.23 -9.13
C SER A 68 -2.72 25.77 -9.96
N SER A 69 -1.66 26.59 -9.98
CA SER A 69 -0.42 26.25 -10.69
C SER A 69 0.26 25.02 -10.11
N ARG A 70 0.28 24.89 -8.78
CA ARG A 70 0.89 23.77 -8.06
C ARG A 70 0.14 22.44 -8.30
N PHE A 71 -1.18 22.42 -8.15
CA PHE A 71 -1.99 21.22 -8.37
C PHE A 71 -1.91 20.75 -9.82
N ARG A 72 -1.94 21.70 -10.77
CA ARG A 72 -1.71 21.41 -12.17
C ARG A 72 -0.34 20.75 -12.39
N GLN A 73 0.72 21.35 -11.86
CA GLN A 73 2.09 20.82 -12.00
C GLN A 73 2.18 19.42 -11.41
N TRP A 74 1.67 19.18 -10.21
CA TRP A 74 1.71 17.87 -9.57
C TRP A 74 0.96 16.82 -10.37
N ALA A 75 -0.25 17.13 -10.84
CA ALA A 75 -1.04 16.20 -11.63
C ALA A 75 -0.34 15.79 -12.91
N LEU A 76 0.18 16.77 -13.68
CA LEU A 76 0.85 16.50 -14.95
C LEU A 76 2.20 15.79 -14.73
N SER A 77 2.98 16.19 -13.71
CA SER A 77 4.24 15.52 -13.37
C SER A 77 3.99 14.06 -12.97
N LEU A 78 2.97 13.80 -12.14
CA LEU A 78 2.61 12.43 -11.74
C LEU A 78 2.20 11.59 -12.96
N TYR A 79 1.36 12.14 -13.84
CA TYR A 79 0.98 11.47 -15.08
C TYR A 79 2.20 11.10 -15.92
N ASP A 80 3.12 12.07 -16.13
CA ASP A 80 4.34 11.86 -16.93
C ASP A 80 5.27 10.81 -16.30
N ILE A 81 5.44 10.84 -14.98
CA ILE A 81 6.26 9.89 -14.24
C ILE A 81 5.68 8.48 -14.36
N LEU A 82 4.38 8.32 -14.14
CA LEU A 82 3.71 7.03 -14.27
C LEU A 82 3.87 6.45 -15.67
N ALA A 83 3.72 7.27 -16.70
CA ALA A 83 3.87 6.84 -18.10
C ALA A 83 5.32 6.53 -18.46
N ARG A 84 6.29 7.35 -18.00
CA ARG A 84 7.69 7.21 -18.36
C ARG A 84 8.41 6.10 -17.59
N ASP A 85 8.15 6.01 -16.24
CA ASP A 85 8.98 5.19 -15.35
C ASP A 85 8.27 3.93 -14.85
N TYR A 86 6.92 3.85 -14.95
CA TYR A 86 6.13 2.78 -14.33
C TYR A 86 5.27 1.99 -15.31
N GLY A 87 5.34 2.32 -16.61
CA GLY A 87 4.66 1.56 -17.67
C GLY A 87 3.17 1.76 -17.79
N TYR A 88 2.68 2.87 -17.29
CA TYR A 88 1.30 3.28 -17.54
C TYR A 88 1.17 3.97 -18.91
N ASN A 89 -0.04 4.03 -19.41
CA ASN A 89 -0.38 4.74 -20.64
C ASN A 89 -1.79 5.37 -20.52
N SER A 90 -2.24 6.03 -21.58
CA SER A 90 -3.55 6.68 -21.60
C SER A 90 -4.73 5.75 -21.34
N ASP A 91 -4.59 4.44 -21.57
CA ASP A 91 -5.65 3.46 -21.29
C ASP A 91 -5.65 3.03 -19.81
N THR A 92 -4.55 3.23 -19.08
CA THR A 92 -4.37 2.79 -17.71
C THR A 92 -4.28 3.94 -16.70
N ILE A 93 -4.12 5.18 -17.15
CA ILE A 93 -4.23 6.39 -16.32
C ILE A 93 -5.58 7.05 -16.58
N THR A 94 -6.27 7.44 -15.52
CA THR A 94 -7.47 8.27 -15.57
C THR A 94 -7.19 9.55 -14.78
N LEU A 95 -7.28 10.71 -15.44
CA LEU A 95 -7.05 12.02 -14.82
C LEU A 95 -8.36 12.84 -14.80
N LEU A 96 -8.89 13.06 -13.60
CA LEU A 96 -9.98 14.00 -13.38
C LEU A 96 -9.42 15.29 -12.79
N TYR A 97 -9.68 16.39 -13.46
CA TYR A 97 -9.09 17.66 -13.07
C TYR A 97 -10.13 18.79 -12.99
N ASN A 98 -10.27 19.39 -11.81
CA ASN A 98 -11.10 20.59 -11.60
C ASN A 98 -12.43 20.51 -12.39
N ARG A 99 -12.68 21.43 -13.32
CA ARG A 99 -13.89 21.49 -14.16
C ARG A 99 -13.78 20.69 -15.47
N GLY A 100 -12.80 19.80 -15.60
CA GLY A 100 -12.60 18.96 -16.79
C GLY A 100 -11.63 19.53 -17.80
N GLU A 101 -10.95 20.62 -17.50
CA GLU A 101 -10.08 21.31 -18.45
C GLU A 101 -8.76 21.77 -17.81
N ILE A 102 -7.66 21.59 -18.54
CA ILE A 102 -6.37 22.25 -18.31
C ILE A 102 -6.06 23.10 -19.55
N GLU A 103 -5.90 24.41 -19.34
CA GLU A 103 -5.48 25.30 -20.43
C GLU A 103 -4.03 25.04 -20.83
N GLY A 104 -3.78 24.90 -22.13
CA GLY A 104 -2.44 24.71 -22.69
C GLY A 104 -1.97 23.25 -22.66
N PRO A 105 -0.64 23.00 -22.73
CA PRO A 105 -0.08 21.66 -22.82
C PRO A 105 -0.49 20.77 -21.65
N GLY A 106 -0.88 19.51 -21.94
CA GLY A 106 -1.34 18.52 -20.98
C GLY A 106 -2.87 18.49 -20.80
N GLY A 107 -3.63 19.41 -21.43
CA GLY A 107 -5.09 19.39 -21.38
C GLY A 107 -5.70 18.14 -22.03
N GLU A 108 -5.02 17.59 -23.01
CA GLU A 108 -5.39 16.36 -23.68
C GLU A 108 -5.36 15.08 -22.81
N ARG A 109 -4.81 15.19 -21.61
CA ARG A 109 -4.71 14.10 -20.62
C ARG A 109 -5.90 14.03 -19.68
N VAL A 110 -6.73 15.07 -19.68
CA VAL A 110 -7.88 15.17 -18.78
C VAL A 110 -9.04 14.39 -19.34
N ASP A 111 -9.52 13.39 -18.60
CA ASP A 111 -10.64 12.54 -19.00
C ASP A 111 -12.00 13.10 -18.59
N ALA A 112 -12.07 13.78 -17.43
CA ALA A 112 -13.33 14.32 -16.92
C ALA A 112 -13.09 15.44 -15.87
N ALA A 113 -14.19 16.09 -15.47
CA ALA A 113 -14.21 16.97 -14.32
C ALA A 113 -14.04 16.16 -13.03
N CYS A 114 -13.38 16.78 -12.03
CA CYS A 114 -13.31 16.24 -10.67
C CYS A 114 -14.53 16.74 -9.88
N ASP A 115 -15.69 16.25 -10.28
CA ASP A 115 -16.98 16.41 -9.63
C ASP A 115 -17.60 15.02 -9.35
N ARG A 116 -18.73 14.99 -8.66
CA ARG A 116 -19.39 13.72 -8.31
C ARG A 116 -19.71 12.88 -9.55
N GLU A 117 -20.29 13.49 -10.57
CA GLU A 117 -20.70 12.78 -11.79
C GLU A 117 -19.50 12.21 -12.54
N GLY A 118 -18.44 13.00 -12.73
CA GLY A 118 -17.19 12.56 -13.36
C GLY A 118 -16.54 11.40 -12.62
N ILE A 119 -16.46 11.48 -11.28
CA ILE A 119 -15.90 10.41 -10.44
C ILE A 119 -16.73 9.13 -10.59
N GLU A 120 -18.05 9.19 -10.44
CA GLU A 120 -18.94 8.04 -10.55
C GLU A 120 -18.87 7.40 -11.95
N GLN A 121 -18.85 8.19 -13.01
CA GLN A 121 -18.74 7.69 -14.38
C GLN A 121 -17.40 7.02 -14.66
N GLN A 122 -16.29 7.63 -14.24
CA GLN A 122 -14.96 7.07 -14.46
C GLN A 122 -14.73 5.80 -13.61
N PHE A 123 -15.25 5.75 -12.38
CA PHE A 123 -15.18 4.53 -11.57
C PHE A 123 -16.02 3.40 -12.16
N ALA A 124 -17.21 3.68 -12.70
CA ALA A 124 -18.01 2.69 -13.41
C ALA A 124 -17.31 2.18 -14.67
N ALA A 125 -16.67 3.07 -15.44
CA ALA A 125 -15.85 2.71 -16.59
C ALA A 125 -14.65 1.84 -16.20
N LEU A 126 -13.92 2.21 -15.13
CA LEU A 126 -12.81 1.42 -14.60
C LEU A 126 -13.31 0.04 -14.14
N LYS A 127 -14.43 -0.03 -13.41
CA LYS A 127 -15.00 -1.29 -12.93
C LYS A 127 -15.31 -2.27 -14.07
N SER A 128 -15.72 -1.78 -15.24
CA SER A 128 -15.98 -2.63 -16.39
C SER A 128 -14.72 -3.26 -17.01
N ARG A 129 -13.54 -2.73 -16.69
CA ARG A 129 -12.24 -3.16 -17.25
C ARG A 129 -11.42 -4.02 -16.29
N VAL A 130 -11.50 -3.73 -14.98
CA VAL A 130 -10.67 -4.40 -13.98
C VAL A 130 -11.10 -5.85 -13.72
N LYS A 131 -10.14 -6.70 -13.45
CA LYS A 131 -10.31 -8.12 -13.12
C LYS A 131 -9.83 -8.41 -11.71
N ILE A 132 -10.14 -9.58 -11.20
CA ILE A 132 -9.61 -10.06 -9.92
C ILE A 132 -8.08 -10.10 -9.98
N GLY A 133 -7.43 -9.52 -8.98
CA GLY A 133 -5.97 -9.44 -8.89
C GLY A 133 -5.34 -8.29 -9.67
N ASP A 134 -6.13 -7.45 -10.36
CA ASP A 134 -5.65 -6.16 -10.84
C ASP A 134 -5.42 -5.21 -9.66
N GLN A 135 -4.55 -4.22 -9.86
CA GLN A 135 -4.20 -3.24 -8.84
C GLN A 135 -4.65 -1.84 -9.26
N ILE A 136 -5.12 -1.07 -8.29
CA ILE A 136 -5.54 0.32 -8.50
C ILE A 136 -4.73 1.22 -7.58
N ILE A 137 -4.11 2.26 -8.13
CA ILE A 137 -3.54 3.36 -7.35
C ILE A 137 -4.39 4.61 -7.54
N LEU A 138 -4.82 5.18 -6.42
CA LEU A 138 -5.65 6.38 -6.39
C LEU A 138 -4.88 7.52 -5.73
N PHE A 139 -4.73 8.63 -6.46
CA PHE A 139 -4.14 9.86 -5.94
C PHE A 139 -5.21 10.94 -5.79
N LEU A 140 -5.25 11.57 -4.60
CA LEU A 140 -6.09 12.74 -4.35
C LEU A 140 -5.18 13.96 -4.12
N ILE A 141 -5.32 14.93 -5.00
CA ILE A 141 -4.59 16.21 -4.97
C ILE A 141 -5.61 17.32 -4.83
N GLY A 142 -5.47 18.17 -3.82
CA GLY A 142 -6.44 19.25 -3.62
C GLY A 142 -6.55 19.67 -2.17
N HIS A 143 -7.70 20.24 -1.85
CA HIS A 143 -8.07 20.60 -0.50
C HIS A 143 -8.95 19.55 0.14
N GLY A 144 -8.82 19.39 1.43
CA GLY A 144 -9.74 18.63 2.26
C GLY A 144 -10.30 19.52 3.38
N SER A 145 -11.43 19.15 3.91
CA SER A 145 -12.14 19.90 4.94
C SER A 145 -12.91 18.97 5.88
N GLY A 146 -13.43 19.53 6.98
CA GLY A 146 -14.17 18.74 7.96
C GLY A 146 -13.29 17.94 8.90
N ALA A 147 -13.91 17.10 9.69
CA ALA A 147 -13.23 16.24 10.67
C ALA A 147 -13.98 14.91 10.83
N GLU A 148 -13.25 13.85 11.13
CA GLU A 148 -13.83 12.52 11.40
C GLU A 148 -14.82 12.08 10.30
N ALA A 149 -16.04 11.71 10.67
CA ALA A 149 -17.10 11.28 9.75
C ALA A 149 -17.54 12.36 8.73
N GLU A 150 -17.30 13.65 9.04
CA GLU A 150 -17.60 14.78 8.17
C GLU A 150 -16.39 15.24 7.34
N ALA A 151 -15.27 14.52 7.43
CA ALA A 151 -14.09 14.80 6.62
C ALA A 151 -14.40 14.60 5.13
N LYS A 152 -13.95 15.55 4.29
CA LYS A 152 -14.31 15.65 2.88
C LYS A 152 -13.10 15.85 2.00
N PHE A 153 -13.15 15.31 0.81
CA PHE A 153 -12.38 15.74 -0.33
C PHE A 153 -13.15 16.79 -1.10
N ASN A 154 -12.55 17.97 -1.26
CA ASN A 154 -13.19 19.10 -1.92
C ASN A 154 -13.12 18.92 -3.44
N ILE A 155 -14.28 18.81 -4.08
CA ILE A 155 -14.46 18.64 -5.52
C ILE A 155 -15.24 19.79 -6.13
N VAL A 156 -15.43 19.80 -7.43
CA VAL A 156 -16.34 20.75 -8.08
C VAL A 156 -17.79 20.40 -7.71
N GLY A 157 -18.53 21.37 -7.17
CA GLY A 157 -19.88 21.14 -6.66
C GLY A 157 -19.90 20.70 -5.19
N PRO A 158 -20.87 19.87 -4.77
CA PRO A 158 -20.92 19.36 -3.40
C PRO A 158 -19.79 18.37 -3.13
N ASP A 159 -19.01 18.65 -2.09
CA ASP A 159 -17.89 17.79 -1.68
C ASP A 159 -18.31 16.37 -1.31
N LEU A 160 -17.39 15.43 -1.48
CA LEU A 160 -17.57 14.02 -1.07
C LEU A 160 -17.00 13.78 0.32
N THR A 161 -17.79 13.21 1.21
CA THR A 161 -17.30 12.68 2.49
C THR A 161 -16.48 11.41 2.29
N GLY A 162 -15.58 11.10 3.25
CA GLY A 162 -14.83 9.86 3.23
C GLY A 162 -15.73 8.63 3.18
N ILE A 163 -16.87 8.66 3.88
CA ILE A 163 -17.86 7.56 3.88
C ILE A 163 -18.51 7.38 2.51
N GLU A 164 -18.94 8.47 1.86
CA GLU A 164 -19.48 8.39 0.50
C GLU A 164 -18.44 7.87 -0.50
N PHE A 165 -17.20 8.31 -0.33
CA PHE A 165 -16.10 7.87 -1.20
C PHE A 165 -15.75 6.39 -0.97
N ALA A 166 -15.73 5.92 0.28
CA ALA A 166 -15.53 4.52 0.62
C ALA A 166 -16.59 3.63 -0.06
N TYR A 167 -17.86 4.07 -0.05
CA TYR A 167 -18.94 3.37 -0.76
C TYR A 167 -18.68 3.25 -2.28
N LEU A 168 -18.12 4.29 -2.90
CA LEU A 168 -17.71 4.22 -4.31
C LEU A 168 -16.56 3.23 -4.54
N LEU A 169 -15.69 3.04 -3.55
CA LEU A 169 -14.57 2.08 -3.65
C LEU A 169 -14.98 0.63 -3.36
N ASP A 170 -16.12 0.37 -2.74
CA ASP A 170 -16.59 -0.99 -2.42
C ASP A 170 -16.79 -1.86 -3.68
N GLN A 171 -17.03 -1.22 -4.84
CA GLN A 171 -17.10 -1.94 -6.11
C GLN A 171 -15.77 -2.58 -6.53
N PHE A 172 -14.64 -2.17 -5.92
CA PHE A 172 -13.29 -2.67 -6.19
C PHE A 172 -12.76 -3.59 -5.08
N ALA A 173 -13.63 -4.26 -4.32
CA ALA A 173 -13.25 -5.13 -3.21
C ALA A 173 -12.37 -6.34 -3.58
N GLN A 174 -12.21 -6.63 -4.88
CA GLN A 174 -11.37 -7.74 -5.38
C GLN A 174 -10.07 -7.26 -6.05
N GLN A 175 -9.78 -5.99 -5.96
CA GLN A 175 -8.56 -5.36 -6.46
C GLN A 175 -7.70 -4.88 -5.30
N ASP A 176 -6.40 -5.11 -5.38
CA ASP A 176 -5.45 -4.51 -4.45
C ASP A 176 -5.41 -3.00 -4.68
N MET A 177 -5.41 -2.22 -3.61
CA MET A 177 -5.55 -0.77 -3.74
C MET A 177 -4.52 0.01 -2.92
N VAL A 178 -3.88 0.98 -3.58
CA VAL A 178 -3.10 2.04 -2.94
C VAL A 178 -3.88 3.34 -3.02
N ILE A 179 -4.04 4.04 -1.91
CA ILE A 179 -4.69 5.35 -1.84
C ILE A 179 -3.70 6.35 -1.25
N VAL A 180 -3.37 7.36 -2.02
CA VAL A 180 -2.46 8.44 -1.61
C VAL A 180 -3.25 9.74 -1.52
N ASN A 181 -3.71 10.07 -0.32
CA ASN A 181 -4.45 11.31 -0.07
C ASN A 181 -3.50 12.41 0.38
N THR A 182 -3.22 13.34 -0.51
CA THR A 182 -2.30 14.45 -0.28
C THR A 182 -3.00 15.78 0.03
N THR A 183 -4.29 15.72 0.41
CA THR A 183 -5.08 16.91 0.72
C THR A 183 -4.83 17.43 2.14
N SER A 184 -5.17 18.68 2.40
CA SER A 184 -5.23 19.22 3.78
C SER A 184 -6.33 18.51 4.58
N ALA A 185 -6.19 18.45 5.91
CA ALA A 185 -7.15 17.78 6.82
C ALA A 185 -7.56 16.35 6.37
N SER A 186 -6.65 15.63 5.72
CA SER A 186 -6.92 14.37 5.02
C SER A 186 -7.17 13.17 5.94
N TYR A 187 -6.76 13.23 7.21
CA TYR A 187 -6.78 12.09 8.14
C TYR A 187 -8.16 11.41 8.23
N GLY A 188 -9.20 12.16 8.59
CA GLY A 188 -10.56 11.59 8.78
C GLY A 188 -11.15 11.01 7.49
N PHE A 189 -10.87 11.65 6.35
CA PHE A 189 -11.27 11.12 5.05
C PHE A 189 -10.51 9.82 4.75
N SER A 190 -9.20 9.79 4.93
CA SER A 190 -8.36 8.62 4.67
C SER A 190 -8.73 7.46 5.61
N ALA A 191 -9.03 7.74 6.88
CA ALA A 191 -9.47 6.72 7.84
C ALA A 191 -10.78 6.01 7.42
N ALA A 192 -11.69 6.72 6.75
CA ALA A 192 -12.90 6.10 6.20
C ALA A 192 -12.64 5.16 5.01
N LEU A 193 -11.47 5.29 4.35
CA LEU A 193 -11.07 4.46 3.21
C LEU A 193 -10.25 3.23 3.62
N SER A 194 -9.86 3.17 4.89
CA SER A 194 -9.08 2.06 5.44
C SER A 194 -9.84 0.74 5.33
N SER A 195 -9.17 -0.30 4.88
CA SER A 195 -9.72 -1.65 4.77
C SER A 195 -8.58 -2.64 4.56
N GLU A 196 -8.80 -3.88 4.90
CA GLU A 196 -7.88 -4.97 4.59
C GLU A 196 -7.52 -5.00 3.09
N GLY A 197 -6.24 -5.26 2.78
CA GLY A 197 -5.74 -5.28 1.40
C GLY A 197 -5.56 -3.90 0.76
N ARG A 198 -5.73 -2.82 1.52
CA ARG A 198 -5.48 -1.45 1.08
C ARG A 198 -4.26 -0.86 1.78
N VAL A 199 -3.46 -0.15 1.03
CA VAL A 199 -2.43 0.75 1.57
C VAL A 199 -2.98 2.16 1.48
N VAL A 200 -3.23 2.79 2.62
CA VAL A 200 -3.79 4.15 2.69
C VAL A 200 -2.77 5.10 3.28
N ILE A 201 -2.40 6.12 2.51
CA ILE A 201 -1.47 7.19 2.90
C ILE A 201 -2.24 8.48 3.06
N SER A 202 -2.08 9.14 4.19
CA SER A 202 -2.64 10.45 4.50
C SER A 202 -1.51 11.46 4.70
N SER A 203 -1.59 12.62 4.08
CA SER A 203 -0.59 13.70 4.24
C SER A 203 -0.70 14.41 5.59
N THR A 204 -1.79 14.22 6.34
CA THR A 204 -2.01 14.83 7.64
C THR A 204 -2.43 13.80 8.67
N ARG A 205 -2.10 14.04 9.95
CA ARG A 205 -2.48 13.16 11.07
C ARG A 205 -3.75 13.59 11.81
N SER A 206 -4.29 14.74 11.45
CA SER A 206 -5.51 15.26 12.09
C SER A 206 -6.19 16.31 11.23
N SER A 207 -7.47 16.54 11.50
CA SER A 207 -8.26 17.61 10.87
C SER A 207 -7.80 19.03 11.25
N SER A 208 -6.94 19.18 12.25
CA SER A 208 -6.35 20.49 12.62
C SER A 208 -5.22 20.92 11.68
N GLU A 209 -4.65 20.02 10.91
CA GLU A 209 -3.63 20.29 9.90
C GLU A 209 -4.30 20.74 8.59
N LYS A 210 -4.73 22.02 8.57
CA LYS A 210 -5.58 22.62 7.52
C LYS A 210 -4.83 23.33 6.41
N TYR A 211 -3.51 23.46 6.55
CA TYR A 211 -2.69 24.09 5.52
C TYR A 211 -2.43 23.11 4.39
N ASP A 212 -2.25 23.62 3.19
CA ASP A 212 -1.96 22.79 2.03
C ASP A 212 -0.61 22.07 2.22
N PRO A 213 -0.62 20.74 2.24
CA PRO A 213 0.58 19.94 2.45
C PRO A 213 1.57 20.09 1.30
N ILE A 214 2.86 20.06 1.60
CA ILE A 214 3.91 19.88 0.60
C ILE A 214 4.25 18.41 0.38
N PHE A 215 3.63 17.52 1.11
CA PHE A 215 3.81 16.07 0.99
C PHE A 215 3.64 15.57 -0.44
N SER A 216 2.65 16.10 -1.19
CA SER A 216 2.44 15.78 -2.61
C SER A 216 3.71 15.92 -3.43
N ARG A 217 4.43 17.04 -3.24
CA ARG A 217 5.67 17.32 -3.98
C ARG A 217 6.70 16.20 -3.76
N PHE A 218 6.96 15.87 -2.51
CA PHE A 218 8.00 14.91 -2.17
C PHE A 218 7.59 13.47 -2.44
N PHE A 219 6.29 13.17 -2.38
CA PHE A 219 5.80 11.84 -2.78
C PHE A 219 5.96 11.62 -4.30
N ILE A 220 5.64 12.62 -5.11
CA ILE A 220 5.86 12.59 -6.57
C ILE A 220 7.37 12.51 -6.88
N GLU A 221 8.20 13.27 -6.16
CA GLU A 221 9.65 13.24 -6.28
C GLU A 221 10.24 11.87 -5.93
N ALA A 222 9.67 11.15 -4.95
CA ALA A 222 10.08 9.79 -4.63
C ALA A 222 9.87 8.82 -5.81
N LEU A 223 8.81 9.03 -6.58
CA LEU A 223 8.49 8.22 -7.75
C LEU A 223 9.32 8.62 -8.97
N ASP A 224 9.69 9.92 -9.12
CA ASP A 224 10.44 10.44 -10.26
C ASP A 224 11.80 9.77 -10.37
N ALA A 225 12.07 9.15 -11.51
CA ALA A 225 13.29 8.37 -11.74
C ALA A 225 13.65 7.38 -10.61
N ARG A 226 12.64 6.93 -9.87
CA ARG A 226 12.77 6.03 -8.70
C ARG A 226 13.67 6.59 -7.58
N ASN A 227 13.62 7.90 -7.32
CA ASN A 227 14.43 8.52 -6.26
C ASN A 227 14.16 7.92 -4.86
N GLY A 228 12.99 7.34 -4.65
CA GLY A 228 12.61 6.67 -3.41
C GLY A 228 13.23 5.27 -3.23
N ASP A 229 13.78 4.65 -4.27
CA ASP A 229 14.37 3.31 -4.22
C ASP A 229 15.61 3.30 -3.30
N ARG A 230 15.36 2.91 -2.06
CA ARG A 230 16.38 2.92 -1.00
C ARG A 230 17.21 1.65 -0.99
N ASP A 231 16.60 0.52 -1.24
CA ASP A 231 17.26 -0.78 -1.21
C ASP A 231 17.93 -1.17 -2.54
N LYS A 232 17.77 -0.30 -3.57
CA LYS A 232 18.37 -0.43 -4.90
C LYS A 232 17.92 -1.67 -5.66
N ASN A 233 16.66 -2.06 -5.48
CA ASN A 233 16.04 -3.15 -6.23
C ASN A 233 15.43 -2.69 -7.57
N ASN A 234 15.61 -1.41 -7.93
CA ASN A 234 15.07 -0.74 -9.12
C ASN A 234 13.52 -0.63 -9.11
N ARG A 235 12.93 -0.65 -7.93
CA ARG A 235 11.49 -0.44 -7.70
C ARG A 235 11.32 0.56 -6.56
N VAL A 236 10.15 1.16 -6.45
CA VAL A 236 9.78 1.99 -5.32
C VAL A 236 8.52 1.40 -4.68
N SER A 237 8.67 0.83 -3.51
CA SER A 237 7.52 0.40 -2.71
C SER A 237 6.79 1.61 -2.12
N MET A 238 5.53 1.44 -1.75
CA MET A 238 4.77 2.53 -1.11
C MET A 238 5.34 2.93 0.25
N LEU A 239 5.97 1.99 0.96
CA LEU A 239 6.68 2.29 2.20
C LEU A 239 7.92 3.18 1.96
N GLU A 240 8.67 2.92 0.90
CA GLU A 240 9.83 3.73 0.53
C GLU A 240 9.41 5.12 0.07
N ALA A 241 8.39 5.22 -0.81
CA ALA A 241 7.85 6.50 -1.26
C ALA A 241 7.33 7.34 -0.09
N PHE A 242 6.60 6.72 0.84
CA PHE A 242 6.12 7.37 2.06
C PHE A 242 7.28 7.88 2.92
N ASN A 243 8.27 7.05 3.22
CA ASN A 243 9.40 7.42 4.06
C ASN A 243 10.27 8.50 3.41
N TYR A 244 10.48 8.44 2.09
CA TYR A 244 11.15 9.49 1.34
C TYR A 244 10.42 10.83 1.49
N ALA A 245 9.12 10.85 1.20
CA ALA A 245 8.31 12.05 1.27
C ALA A 245 8.28 12.65 2.68
N ARG A 246 8.00 11.83 3.69
CA ARG A 246 7.95 12.27 5.10
C ARG A 246 9.27 12.88 5.57
N ASN A 247 10.39 12.24 5.25
CA ASN A 247 11.71 12.74 5.67
C ASN A 247 12.03 14.07 4.99
N ASN A 248 11.74 14.21 3.69
CA ASN A 248 11.96 15.46 2.96
C ASN A 248 11.00 16.59 3.39
N VAL A 249 9.75 16.28 3.78
CA VAL A 249 8.85 17.24 4.42
C VAL A 249 9.46 17.77 5.73
N THR A 250 9.95 16.88 6.59
CA THR A 250 10.58 17.26 7.85
C THR A 250 11.79 18.17 7.60
N GLN A 251 12.69 17.76 6.73
CA GLN A 251 13.87 18.53 6.35
C GLN A 251 13.50 19.92 5.78
N TRP A 252 12.50 19.98 4.91
CA TRP A 252 12.04 21.25 4.33
C TRP A 252 11.58 22.24 5.41
N TYR A 253 10.79 21.78 6.40
CA TYR A 253 10.36 22.66 7.50
C TYR A 253 11.53 23.11 8.38
N GLU A 254 12.49 22.24 8.65
CA GLU A 254 13.71 22.56 9.38
C GLU A 254 14.55 23.63 8.65
N GLU A 255 14.76 23.48 7.33
CA GLU A 255 15.47 24.46 6.49
C GLU A 255 14.77 25.82 6.45
N GLN A 256 13.45 25.86 6.55
CA GLN A 256 12.68 27.10 6.66
C GLN A 256 12.67 27.70 8.07
N GLY A 257 13.26 27.04 9.06
CA GLY A 257 13.19 27.44 10.47
C GLY A 257 11.75 27.45 11.02
N ARG A 258 10.89 26.56 10.55
CA ARG A 258 9.46 26.47 10.88
C ARG A 258 9.14 25.14 11.54
N LEU A 259 8.14 25.14 12.42
CA LEU A 259 7.55 23.89 12.89
C LEU A 259 6.73 23.24 11.76
N ALA A 260 6.78 21.94 11.66
CA ALA A 260 5.98 21.20 10.70
C ALA A 260 4.47 21.44 10.94
N ALA A 261 3.75 21.76 9.89
CA ALA A 261 2.30 21.98 9.91
C ALA A 261 1.51 20.79 9.32
N GLU A 262 2.22 19.75 8.93
CA GLU A 262 1.69 18.50 8.39
C GLU A 262 2.52 17.30 8.88
N HIS A 263 1.85 16.19 9.12
CA HIS A 263 2.48 14.94 9.55
C HIS A 263 1.77 13.79 8.85
N ALA A 264 2.42 13.26 7.83
CA ALA A 264 1.86 12.15 7.07
C ALA A 264 1.81 10.87 7.91
N GLY A 265 0.80 10.06 7.64
CA GLY A 265 0.61 8.74 8.24
C GLY A 265 0.26 7.69 7.19
N LEU A 266 0.51 6.43 7.51
CA LEU A 266 0.20 5.27 6.69
C LEU A 266 -0.55 4.24 7.52
N ASP A 267 -1.61 3.68 6.94
CA ASP A 267 -2.36 2.52 7.43
C ASP A 267 -2.37 1.47 6.30
N ASP A 268 -1.92 0.27 6.61
CA ASP A 268 -1.92 -0.85 5.67
C ASP A 268 -2.39 -2.18 6.31
N ASN A 269 -2.92 -2.09 7.54
CA ASN A 269 -3.53 -3.21 8.24
C ASN A 269 -5.06 -3.11 8.32
N GLY A 270 -5.64 -1.99 7.91
CA GLY A 270 -7.08 -1.77 7.83
C GLY A 270 -7.75 -1.39 9.15
N ASP A 271 -7.00 -0.94 10.17
CA ASP A 271 -7.54 -0.58 11.48
C ASP A 271 -7.88 0.92 11.62
N SER A 272 -7.64 1.71 10.58
CA SER A 272 -7.85 3.17 10.53
C SER A 272 -6.95 3.97 11.47
N LEU A 273 -5.89 3.36 12.04
CA LEU A 273 -4.93 4.01 12.92
C LEU A 273 -3.60 4.23 12.18
N PHE A 274 -3.39 5.42 11.69
CA PHE A 274 -2.24 5.74 10.83
C PHE A 274 -0.95 5.85 11.62
N SER A 275 0.04 5.02 11.30
CA SER A 275 1.39 5.13 11.82
C SER A 275 2.13 6.31 11.18
N LEU A 276 2.74 7.15 12.00
CA LEU A 276 3.63 8.23 11.52
C LEU A 276 5.04 7.73 11.20
N ASN A 277 5.40 6.56 11.69
CA ASN A 277 6.70 5.91 11.48
C ASN A 277 6.51 4.44 11.12
N PRO A 278 5.79 4.15 10.02
CA PRO A 278 5.54 2.77 9.63
C PRO A 278 6.86 2.06 9.32
N THR A 279 6.94 0.80 9.74
CA THR A 279 8.06 -0.09 9.44
C THR A 279 7.54 -1.52 9.27
N VAL A 280 8.31 -2.35 8.60
CA VAL A 280 7.99 -3.78 8.43
C VAL A 280 7.92 -4.58 9.74
N ALA A 281 8.35 -4.00 10.84
CA ALA A 281 8.33 -4.63 12.17
C ALA A 281 7.13 -4.20 13.03
N GLU A 282 6.43 -3.15 12.62
CA GLU A 282 5.30 -2.55 13.33
C GLU A 282 3.96 -3.05 12.76
N ALA A 283 2.85 -2.52 13.28
CA ALA A 283 1.51 -2.82 12.78
C ALA A 283 1.34 -2.40 11.33
N ASP A 284 1.85 -1.19 10.99
CA ASP A 284 1.82 -0.64 9.63
C ASP A 284 3.19 -0.60 8.98
N GLY A 285 3.20 -0.70 7.65
CA GLY A 285 4.38 -0.67 6.79
C GLY A 285 4.71 -2.01 6.14
N ARG A 286 4.05 -3.09 6.54
CA ARG A 286 4.31 -4.43 6.02
C ARG A 286 3.73 -4.62 4.63
N LEU A 287 2.45 -4.29 4.45
CA LEU A 287 1.81 -4.41 3.13
C LEU A 287 2.38 -3.36 2.17
N ALA A 288 2.66 -2.15 2.66
CA ALA A 288 3.27 -1.08 1.89
C ALA A 288 4.69 -1.40 1.39
N GLU A 289 5.45 -2.30 2.07
CA GLU A 289 6.76 -2.78 1.62
C GLU A 289 6.67 -3.57 0.30
N ILE A 290 5.57 -4.27 0.08
CA ILE A 290 5.35 -5.10 -1.12
C ILE A 290 4.36 -4.50 -2.11
N ALA A 291 3.79 -3.36 -1.81
CA ALA A 291 2.91 -2.61 -2.70
C ALA A 291 3.76 -1.79 -3.69
N PHE A 292 3.95 -2.34 -4.89
CA PHE A 292 4.68 -1.69 -5.99
C PHE A 292 3.70 -1.26 -7.08
N ILE A 293 3.89 -0.07 -7.63
CA ILE A 293 3.01 0.48 -8.68
C ILE A 293 3.50 0.22 -10.10
N ASP A 294 4.74 -0.23 -10.28
CA ASP A 294 5.30 -0.53 -11.60
C ASP A 294 4.54 -1.66 -12.30
N THR A 295 4.24 -1.48 -13.59
CA THR A 295 3.60 -2.53 -14.40
C THR A 295 4.63 -3.58 -14.81
N LEU A 296 4.17 -4.83 -15.04
CA LEU A 296 5.08 -5.91 -15.45
C LEU A 296 5.60 -5.75 -16.89
N ILE A 297 4.84 -5.11 -17.77
CA ILE A 297 5.17 -5.01 -19.19
C ILE A 297 6.41 -4.12 -19.38
N ASP A 298 6.37 -2.91 -18.85
CA ASP A 298 7.46 -1.93 -19.05
C ASP A 298 8.62 -2.12 -18.08
N SER A 299 8.38 -2.74 -16.96
CA SER A 299 9.46 -3.08 -16.05
C SER A 299 10.48 -4.05 -16.67
N ASN A 300 10.14 -4.65 -17.81
CA ASN A 300 11.00 -5.56 -18.57
C ASN A 300 11.43 -4.97 -19.93
N GLU A 301 10.93 -3.80 -20.33
CA GLU A 301 11.30 -3.18 -21.60
C GLU A 301 12.79 -2.83 -21.61
N GLY A 302 13.48 -3.18 -22.69
CA GLY A 302 14.92 -2.95 -22.82
C GLY A 302 15.80 -3.92 -22.02
N LEU A 303 15.25 -4.80 -21.20
CA LEU A 303 16.02 -5.79 -20.45
C LEU A 303 16.35 -7.03 -21.29
N SER A 304 17.56 -7.54 -21.13
CA SER A 304 17.91 -8.86 -21.65
C SER A 304 17.08 -9.96 -20.97
N GLU A 305 16.90 -11.12 -21.63
CA GLU A 305 16.23 -12.27 -21.01
C GLU A 305 16.87 -12.69 -19.67
N VAL A 306 18.19 -12.48 -19.53
CA VAL A 306 18.91 -12.77 -18.29
C VAL A 306 18.49 -11.79 -17.20
N ALA A 307 18.42 -10.50 -17.52
CA ALA A 307 17.97 -9.46 -16.59
C ALA A 307 16.52 -9.69 -16.15
N VAL A 308 15.61 -10.03 -17.06
CA VAL A 308 14.21 -10.37 -16.73
C VAL A 308 14.12 -11.57 -15.76
N ARG A 309 14.91 -12.62 -15.99
CA ARG A 309 14.95 -13.77 -15.06
C ARG A 309 15.50 -13.40 -13.68
N LEU A 310 16.54 -12.57 -13.63
CA LEU A 310 17.11 -12.09 -12.36
C LEU A 310 16.11 -11.22 -11.61
N LYS A 311 15.44 -10.30 -12.28
CA LYS A 311 14.37 -9.46 -11.70
C LYS A 311 13.25 -10.31 -11.12
N SER A 312 12.74 -11.27 -11.88
CA SER A 312 11.69 -12.19 -11.39
C SER A 312 12.17 -13.03 -10.19
N ARG A 313 13.48 -13.33 -10.10
CA ARG A 313 14.05 -14.01 -8.93
C ARG A 313 14.09 -13.08 -7.73
N MET A 314 14.51 -11.82 -7.89
CA MET A 314 14.51 -10.82 -6.82
C MET A 314 13.12 -10.67 -6.22
N GLN A 315 12.10 -10.46 -7.04
CA GLN A 315 10.69 -10.34 -6.60
C GLN A 315 10.22 -11.55 -5.79
N ARG A 316 10.59 -12.78 -6.22
CA ARG A 316 10.26 -13.99 -5.45
C ARG A 316 10.97 -14.05 -4.09
N ILE A 317 12.23 -13.61 -4.02
CA ILE A 317 12.98 -13.58 -2.76
C ILE A 317 12.41 -12.51 -1.82
N GLU A 318 12.12 -11.31 -2.32
CA GLU A 318 11.47 -10.24 -1.57
C GLU A 318 10.15 -10.71 -0.96
N ARG A 319 9.33 -11.41 -1.77
CA ARG A 319 8.09 -12.02 -1.28
C ARG A 319 8.33 -13.08 -0.21
N SER A 320 9.37 -13.89 -0.35
CA SER A 320 9.74 -14.89 0.65
C SER A 320 10.21 -14.24 1.95
N VAL A 321 10.94 -13.14 1.87
CA VAL A 321 11.33 -12.31 3.04
C VAL A 321 10.08 -11.77 3.76
N PHE A 322 9.14 -11.21 3.00
CA PHE A 322 7.87 -10.72 3.53
C PHE A 322 7.10 -11.83 4.28
N ILE A 323 6.92 -13.01 3.65
CA ILE A 323 6.23 -14.14 4.26
C ILE A 323 6.96 -14.62 5.52
N LEU A 324 8.29 -14.74 5.47
CA LEU A 324 9.07 -15.18 6.62
C LEU A 324 8.97 -14.19 7.79
N ARG A 325 9.00 -12.88 7.53
CA ARG A 325 8.79 -11.84 8.56
C ARG A 325 7.42 -11.99 9.21
N GLY A 326 6.38 -12.21 8.43
CA GLY A 326 5.02 -12.42 8.93
C GLY A 326 4.89 -13.65 9.83
N ARG A 327 5.71 -14.65 9.60
CA ARG A 327 5.69 -15.92 10.32
C ARG A 327 6.77 -16.04 11.40
N LYS A 328 7.38 -14.94 11.83
CA LYS A 328 8.48 -14.96 12.81
C LYS A 328 8.14 -15.75 14.08
N ALA A 329 6.90 -15.65 14.55
CA ALA A 329 6.43 -16.34 15.75
C ALA A 329 6.38 -17.88 15.60
N ASP A 330 6.37 -18.41 14.37
CA ASP A 330 6.31 -19.85 14.08
C ASP A 330 7.68 -20.52 14.19
N PHE A 331 8.75 -19.76 14.33
CA PHE A 331 10.14 -20.26 14.28
C PHE A 331 10.84 -20.08 15.63
N LEU A 332 11.80 -20.96 15.90
CA LEU A 332 12.83 -20.67 16.89
C LEU A 332 13.70 -19.51 16.39
N GLU A 333 14.13 -18.65 17.30
CA GLU A 333 14.85 -17.41 16.92
C GLU A 333 16.08 -17.70 16.05
N ALA A 334 16.85 -18.73 16.35
CA ALA A 334 18.01 -19.13 15.56
C ALA A 334 17.64 -19.57 14.14
N ASP A 335 16.58 -20.36 14.00
CA ASP A 335 16.12 -20.87 12.69
C ASP A 335 15.54 -19.72 11.83
N TYR A 336 14.82 -18.80 12.47
CA TYR A 336 14.32 -17.59 11.80
C TYR A 336 15.45 -16.75 11.23
N TRP A 337 16.46 -16.43 12.05
CA TRP A 337 17.56 -15.59 11.61
C TRP A 337 18.43 -16.28 10.56
N GLN A 338 18.62 -17.61 10.66
CA GLN A 338 19.32 -18.36 9.62
C GLN A 338 18.59 -18.26 8.27
N GLN A 339 17.28 -18.53 8.24
CA GLN A 339 16.50 -18.45 7.00
C GLN A 339 16.46 -17.02 6.44
N MET A 340 16.35 -16.01 7.31
CA MET A 340 16.39 -14.61 6.92
C MET A 340 17.73 -14.25 6.28
N GLU A 341 18.84 -14.67 6.88
CA GLU A 341 20.19 -14.44 6.33
C GLU A 341 20.34 -15.09 4.96
N GLU A 342 19.91 -16.33 4.78
CA GLU A 342 19.96 -17.05 3.50
C GLU A 342 19.20 -16.29 2.41
N LEU A 343 17.99 -15.82 2.70
CA LEU A 343 17.17 -15.02 1.75
C LEU A 343 17.81 -13.68 1.43
N LEU A 344 18.28 -12.93 2.42
CA LEU A 344 18.89 -11.61 2.20
C LEU A 344 20.21 -11.70 1.45
N VAL A 345 21.04 -12.73 1.70
CA VAL A 345 22.26 -12.99 0.94
C VAL A 345 21.96 -13.36 -0.51
N ASP A 346 20.91 -14.19 -0.74
CA ASP A 346 20.51 -14.54 -2.11
C ASP A 346 19.95 -13.31 -2.85
N LEU A 347 19.16 -12.48 -2.17
CA LEU A 347 18.65 -11.22 -2.71
C LEU A 347 19.82 -10.32 -3.12
N ALA A 348 20.75 -10.04 -2.22
CA ALA A 348 21.89 -9.18 -2.49
C ALA A 348 22.75 -9.67 -3.67
N ARG A 349 22.99 -10.98 -3.77
CA ARG A 349 23.73 -11.57 -4.91
C ARG A 349 22.96 -11.46 -6.23
N THR A 350 21.63 -11.65 -6.17
CA THR A 350 20.77 -11.58 -7.35
C THR A 350 20.68 -10.15 -7.86
N THR A 351 20.53 -9.18 -6.94
CA THR A 351 20.52 -7.74 -7.23
C THR A 351 21.86 -7.29 -7.87
N GLY A 352 22.99 -7.71 -7.31
CA GLY A 352 24.30 -7.39 -7.88
C GLY A 352 24.43 -7.90 -9.32
N ARG A 353 24.01 -9.15 -9.60
CA ARG A 353 24.02 -9.69 -10.97
C ARG A 353 23.06 -8.98 -11.91
N PHE A 354 21.90 -8.55 -11.40
CA PHE A 354 20.93 -7.78 -12.18
C PHE A 354 21.52 -6.43 -12.59
N ASN A 355 22.13 -5.69 -11.66
CA ASN A 355 22.76 -4.41 -11.94
C ASN A 355 23.89 -4.53 -12.97
N GLU A 356 24.71 -5.57 -12.89
CA GLU A 356 25.75 -5.86 -13.92
C GLU A 356 25.16 -6.08 -15.32
N GLN A 357 23.91 -6.55 -15.45
CA GLN A 357 23.24 -6.77 -16.73
C GLN A 357 22.55 -5.51 -17.28
N VAL A 358 22.23 -4.56 -16.42
CA VAL A 358 21.56 -3.29 -16.80
C VAL A 358 22.59 -2.21 -17.13
N GLU A 359 23.77 -2.27 -16.53
CA GLU A 359 24.88 -1.32 -16.78
C GLU A 359 25.65 -1.61 -18.08
N GLN A 360 25.41 -2.74 -18.74
CA GLN A 360 26.00 -3.12 -20.05
C GLN A 360 25.14 -2.66 -21.21
#